data_d05d79263e779a475bea57884170b44a
#
_entry.id   d05d79263e779a475bea57884170b44a
#
_cell.length_a   1.000
_cell.length_b   1.000
_cell.length_c   1.000
_cell.angle_alpha   90.00
_cell.angle_beta   90.00
_cell.angle_gamma   90.00
#
_symmetry.space_group_name_H-M   'P 1'
#
loop_
_entity.id
_entity.type
_entity.pdbx_description
1 polymer ?
#
loop_
_entity_poly.entity_id
_entity_poly.type
_entity_poly.pdbx_seq_one_letter_code
_entity_poly.pdbx_strand_id
1 'polypeptide(L)'
;HMLAQLPRLHEIYNASVTQYRQDHHLRSAKHPVPNLVEENGWLEAPYWIWDAENPRRRRLICRLCGDELVLADGAGLEIPLAITPDADAGTAVGQLADISRRGIRIRPRALMTTMFARLLCSDVFIHGVGGGKYDRVTDSIMHHFFGINPPEYVVLSGTLKLPLSQSGSLASKLRSIKRLLRDLKFNPDRFLRHAFA
;
A
#
# COMPACT_ATOMS: atom_id res chain seq x y z
N HIS A 1 -9.26 8.60 13.34
CA HIS A 1 -7.97 9.02 13.92
C HIS A 1 -6.97 9.43 12.82
N MET A 2 -6.64 8.55 11.85
CA MET A 2 -5.64 8.85 10.81
C MET A 2 -6.04 10.05 9.92
N LEU A 3 -7.31 10.15 9.53
CA LEU A 3 -7.80 11.29 8.75
C LEU A 3 -7.82 12.59 9.58
N ALA A 4 -8.16 12.50 10.87
CA ALA A 4 -8.12 13.66 11.78
C ALA A 4 -6.71 14.22 11.99
N GLN A 5 -5.67 13.41 11.80
CA GLN A 5 -4.27 13.81 11.91
C GLN A 5 -3.53 13.66 10.56
N LEU A 6 -4.24 13.91 9.46
CA LEU A 6 -3.71 13.67 8.12
C LEU A 6 -2.39 14.40 7.82
N PRO A 7 -2.16 15.67 8.20
CA PRO A 7 -0.87 16.32 7.98
C PRO A 7 0.28 15.53 8.60
N ARG A 8 0.14 15.11 9.85
CA ARG A 8 1.14 14.32 10.57
C ARG A 8 1.34 12.94 9.92
N LEU A 9 0.24 12.28 9.51
CA LEU A 9 0.32 11.00 8.79
C LEU A 9 1.06 11.15 7.46
N HIS A 10 0.78 12.22 6.72
CA HIS A 10 1.40 12.51 5.42
C HIS A 10 2.92 12.68 5.54
N GLU A 11 3.38 13.46 6.52
CA GLU A 11 4.80 13.63 6.81
C GLU A 11 5.48 12.30 7.18
N ILE A 12 4.92 11.57 8.15
CA ILE A 12 5.48 10.29 8.62
C ILE A 12 5.52 9.27 7.49
N TYR A 13 4.45 9.17 6.70
CA TYR A 13 4.40 8.27 5.56
C TYR A 13 5.51 8.57 4.56
N ASN A 14 5.66 9.82 4.15
CA ASN A 14 6.65 10.23 3.17
C ASN A 14 8.08 10.10 3.71
N ALA A 15 8.32 10.41 4.97
CA ALA A 15 9.61 10.20 5.64
C ALA A 15 9.97 8.71 5.68
N SER A 16 9.03 7.85 6.08
CA SER A 16 9.23 6.39 6.13
C SER A 16 9.55 5.80 4.76
N VAL A 17 8.85 6.23 3.71
CA VAL A 17 9.10 5.80 2.33
C VAL A 17 10.48 6.27 1.85
N THR A 18 10.85 7.50 2.18
CA THR A 18 12.14 8.09 1.78
C THR A 18 13.29 7.38 2.49
N GLN A 19 13.18 7.15 3.79
CA GLN A 19 14.17 6.41 4.56
C GLN A 19 14.36 4.99 4.02
N TYR A 20 13.26 4.27 3.77
CA TYR A 20 13.32 2.94 3.18
C TYR A 20 14.07 2.91 1.84
N ARG A 21 13.85 3.92 0.97
CA ARG A 21 14.55 4.01 -0.31
C ARG A 21 16.05 4.24 -0.14
N GLN A 22 16.43 5.09 0.81
CA GLN A 22 17.83 5.36 1.14
C GLN A 22 18.53 4.09 1.64
N ASP A 23 17.95 3.40 2.61
CA ASP A 23 18.48 2.18 3.23
C ASP A 23 18.67 1.03 2.22
N HIS A 24 17.79 0.97 1.21
CA HIS A 24 17.83 -0.08 0.18
C HIS A 24 18.40 0.38 -1.15
N HIS A 25 19.00 1.57 -1.22
CA HIS A 25 19.59 2.16 -2.43
C HIS A 25 18.65 2.18 -3.65
N LEU A 26 17.36 2.45 -3.42
CA LEU A 26 16.33 2.43 -4.46
C LEU A 26 16.27 3.79 -5.17
N ARG A 27 16.42 3.79 -6.50
CA ARG A 27 16.33 5.00 -7.33
C ARG A 27 14.90 5.32 -7.80
N SER A 28 13.98 4.36 -7.73
CA SER A 28 12.62 4.51 -8.24
C SER A 28 11.75 5.32 -7.28
N ALA A 29 11.18 6.43 -7.75
CA ALA A 29 10.21 7.21 -6.98
C ALA A 29 8.85 6.48 -6.77
N LYS A 30 8.61 5.38 -7.48
CA LYS A 30 7.37 4.59 -7.36
C LYS A 30 7.53 3.31 -6.54
N HIS A 31 8.77 2.95 -6.18
CA HIS A 31 9.04 1.72 -5.45
C HIS A 31 9.63 2.05 -4.06
N PRO A 32 9.24 1.36 -2.97
CA PRO A 32 8.22 0.29 -2.90
C PRO A 32 6.80 0.78 -3.14
N VAL A 33 6.51 2.02 -2.76
CA VAL A 33 5.25 2.74 -2.99
C VAL A 33 5.57 4.20 -3.32
N PRO A 34 4.70 4.93 -4.05
CA PRO A 34 4.90 6.36 -4.28
C PRO A 34 4.73 7.16 -2.98
N ASN A 35 5.35 8.32 -2.92
CA ASN A 35 5.03 9.31 -1.90
C ASN A 35 3.59 9.79 -2.06
N LEU A 36 3.02 10.24 -0.96
CA LEU A 36 1.76 11.00 -0.97
C LEU A 36 2.05 12.42 -1.48
N VAL A 37 1.15 12.93 -2.30
CA VAL A 37 1.30 14.23 -2.95
C VAL A 37 0.61 15.31 -2.13
N GLU A 38 1.21 16.49 -2.08
CA GLU A 38 0.58 17.72 -1.62
C GLU A 38 0.53 18.69 -2.79
N GLU A 39 -0.65 19.21 -3.10
CA GLU A 39 -0.85 20.13 -4.21
C GLU A 39 -1.98 21.12 -3.89
N ASN A 40 -1.72 22.41 -4.02
CA ASN A 40 -2.70 23.49 -3.83
C ASN A 40 -3.46 23.43 -2.48
N GLY A 41 -2.78 23.00 -1.40
CA GLY A 41 -3.38 22.83 -0.07
C GLY A 41 -4.21 21.56 0.09
N TRP A 42 -4.21 20.66 -0.89
CA TRP A 42 -4.78 19.33 -0.80
C TRP A 42 -3.69 18.31 -0.46
N LEU A 43 -3.92 17.53 0.58
CA LEU A 43 -3.07 16.42 0.98
C LEU A 43 -3.62 15.10 0.46
N GLU A 44 -2.83 14.33 -0.26
CA GLU A 44 -3.18 12.97 -0.62
C GLU A 44 -3.18 12.10 0.64
N ALA A 45 -4.27 11.35 0.87
CA ALA A 45 -4.37 10.35 1.92
C ALA A 45 -4.04 8.94 1.35
N PRO A 46 -3.54 8.00 2.16
CA PRO A 46 -3.21 6.65 1.68
C PRO A 46 -4.45 5.77 1.50
N TYR A 47 -5.48 6.32 0.90
CA TYR A 47 -6.77 5.69 0.65
C TYR A 47 -7.21 5.87 -0.81
N TRP A 48 -8.13 5.02 -1.23
CA TRP A 48 -8.89 5.13 -2.46
C TRP A 48 -10.29 5.64 -2.15
N ILE A 49 -10.87 6.43 -3.06
CA ILE A 49 -12.27 6.85 -3.03
C ILE A 49 -12.93 6.60 -4.39
N TRP A 50 -14.19 6.20 -4.38
CA TRP A 50 -15.06 6.11 -5.57
C TRP A 50 -16.51 6.01 -5.12
N ASP A 51 -17.45 6.24 -6.02
CA ASP A 51 -18.89 6.04 -5.82
C ASP A 51 -19.43 4.88 -6.67
N ALA A 52 -20.71 4.54 -6.48
CA ALA A 52 -21.38 3.45 -7.18
C ALA A 52 -21.66 3.79 -8.65
N GLU A 53 -21.86 5.07 -8.99
CA GLU A 53 -22.15 5.53 -10.34
C GLU A 53 -20.89 5.58 -11.19
N ASN A 54 -19.75 5.91 -10.57
CA ASN A 54 -18.44 5.91 -11.21
C ASN A 54 -17.45 5.03 -10.43
N PRO A 55 -17.45 3.71 -10.64
CA PRO A 55 -16.67 2.75 -9.83
C PRO A 55 -15.15 2.81 -10.09
N ARG A 56 -14.65 3.86 -10.72
CA ARG A 56 -13.23 4.07 -10.94
C ARG A 56 -12.56 4.56 -9.66
N ARG A 57 -11.64 3.76 -9.12
CA ARG A 57 -10.83 4.15 -7.96
C ARG A 57 -10.00 5.39 -8.26
N ARG A 58 -10.15 6.40 -7.42
CA ARG A 58 -9.37 7.64 -7.43
C ARG A 58 -8.60 7.78 -6.13
N ARG A 59 -7.60 8.63 -6.12
CA ARG A 59 -6.88 8.98 -4.88
C ARG A 59 -7.80 9.78 -3.99
N LEU A 60 -7.83 9.46 -2.70
CA LEU A 60 -8.46 10.32 -1.73
C LEU A 60 -7.51 11.49 -1.47
N ILE A 61 -7.97 12.71 -1.69
CA ILE A 61 -7.31 13.94 -1.30
C ILE A 61 -8.17 14.65 -0.26
N CYS A 62 -7.52 15.35 0.66
CA CYS A 62 -8.21 16.01 1.75
C CYS A 62 -7.64 17.40 1.97
N ARG A 63 -8.50 18.33 2.42
CA ARG A 63 -8.10 19.68 2.80
C ARG A 63 -8.78 20.07 4.11
N LEU A 64 -8.02 20.71 5.00
CA LEU A 64 -8.57 21.29 6.21
C LEU A 64 -9.16 22.67 5.87
N CYS A 65 -10.42 22.89 6.21
CA CYS A 65 -11.15 24.15 6.07
C CYS A 65 -11.78 24.53 7.41
N GLY A 66 -11.05 25.35 8.19
CA GLY A 66 -11.47 25.61 9.58
C GLY A 66 -11.48 24.32 10.39
N ASP A 67 -12.64 24.01 11.00
CA ASP A 67 -12.84 22.80 11.81
C ASP A 67 -13.37 21.61 11.00
N GLU A 68 -13.37 21.71 9.67
CA GLU A 68 -13.84 20.63 8.80
C GLU A 68 -12.71 20.04 7.97
N LEU A 69 -12.76 18.73 7.78
CA LEU A 69 -11.94 18.01 6.83
C LEU A 69 -12.75 17.76 5.56
N VAL A 70 -12.40 18.39 4.45
CA VAL A 70 -13.04 18.12 3.16
C VAL A 70 -12.34 16.96 2.48
N LEU A 71 -13.08 15.88 2.20
CA LEU A 71 -12.63 14.74 1.40
C LEU A 71 -12.98 14.97 -0.07
N ALA A 72 -12.07 14.65 -0.99
CA ALA A 72 -12.33 14.78 -2.43
C ALA A 72 -11.67 13.67 -3.25
N ASP A 73 -12.19 13.49 -4.47
CA ASP A 73 -11.67 12.55 -5.47
C ASP A 73 -10.86 13.24 -6.58
N GLY A 74 -10.79 14.57 -6.54
CA GLY A 74 -10.17 15.38 -7.58
C GLY A 74 -10.94 15.43 -8.91
N ALA A 75 -12.22 15.05 -8.93
CA ALA A 75 -13.05 15.00 -10.13
C ALA A 75 -14.49 15.48 -9.92
N GLY A 76 -14.71 16.26 -8.86
CA GLY A 76 -15.99 16.90 -8.57
C GLY A 76 -16.71 16.38 -7.33
N LEU A 77 -16.28 15.26 -6.74
CA LEU A 77 -16.80 14.82 -5.46
C LEU A 77 -16.07 15.55 -4.34
N GLU A 78 -16.81 16.29 -3.52
CA GLU A 78 -16.33 16.90 -2.28
C GLU A 78 -17.29 16.61 -1.15
N ILE A 79 -16.77 16.23 0.03
CA ILE A 79 -17.54 15.81 1.20
C ILE A 79 -16.92 16.45 2.44
N PRO A 80 -17.57 17.44 3.04
CA PRO A 80 -17.13 18.00 4.31
C PRO A 80 -17.43 17.03 5.45
N LEU A 81 -16.49 16.90 6.38
CA LEU A 81 -16.61 16.10 7.60
C LEU A 81 -16.13 16.90 8.80
N ALA A 82 -16.91 16.93 9.86
CA ALA A 82 -16.49 17.48 11.14
C ALA A 82 -15.59 16.47 11.87
N ILE A 83 -14.39 16.21 11.32
CA ILE A 83 -13.39 15.31 11.88
C ILE A 83 -12.16 16.12 12.25
N THR A 84 -12.05 16.47 13.51
CA THR A 84 -10.86 17.10 14.11
C THR A 84 -10.14 16.10 15.02
N PRO A 85 -8.88 16.36 15.42
CA PRO A 85 -8.19 15.51 16.39
C PRO A 85 -8.93 15.33 17.70
N ASP A 86 -9.70 16.33 18.11
CA ASP A 86 -10.45 16.39 19.38
C ASP A 86 -11.92 15.96 19.22
N ALA A 87 -12.35 15.65 17.99
CA ALA A 87 -13.72 15.21 17.73
C ALA A 87 -13.99 13.85 18.38
N ASP A 88 -15.21 13.68 18.87
CA ASP A 88 -15.68 12.40 19.38
C ASP A 88 -15.59 11.31 18.29
N ALA A 89 -14.98 10.18 18.65
CA ALA A 89 -14.78 9.06 17.74
C ALA A 89 -16.11 8.49 17.21
N GLY A 90 -17.17 8.50 18.02
CA GLY A 90 -18.50 8.03 17.62
C GLY A 90 -19.10 8.90 16.52
N THR A 91 -18.98 10.22 16.64
CA THR A 91 -19.40 11.18 15.61
C THR A 91 -18.65 10.97 14.31
N ALA A 92 -17.33 10.83 14.37
CA ALA A 92 -16.50 10.58 13.19
C ALA A 92 -16.87 9.25 12.49
N VAL A 93 -17.10 8.19 13.26
CA VAL A 93 -17.54 6.88 12.72
C VAL A 93 -18.94 7.01 12.10
N GLY A 94 -19.86 7.72 12.74
CA GLY A 94 -21.19 7.98 12.20
C GLY A 94 -21.16 8.67 10.84
N GLN A 95 -20.37 9.73 10.69
CA GLN A 95 -20.21 10.46 9.43
C GLN A 95 -19.59 9.57 8.32
N LEU A 96 -18.59 8.75 8.63
CA LEU A 96 -18.00 7.82 7.68
C LEU A 96 -18.99 6.71 7.27
N ALA A 97 -19.85 6.25 8.19
CA ALA A 97 -20.91 5.31 7.88
C ALA A 97 -21.96 5.92 6.95
N ASP A 98 -22.32 7.19 7.14
CA ASP A 98 -23.23 7.93 6.26
C ASP A 98 -22.69 8.05 4.83
N ILE A 99 -21.42 8.35 4.67
CA ILE A 99 -20.75 8.35 3.36
C ILE A 99 -20.92 6.98 2.68
N SER A 100 -20.71 5.89 3.44
CA SER A 100 -20.86 4.54 2.91
C SER A 100 -22.31 4.22 2.50
N ARG A 101 -23.31 4.72 3.26
CA ARG A 101 -24.75 4.58 2.93
C ARG A 101 -25.13 5.34 1.65
N ARG A 102 -24.48 6.46 1.38
CA ARG A 102 -24.63 7.25 0.14
C ARG A 102 -23.95 6.60 -1.08
N GLY A 103 -23.46 5.37 -0.97
CA GLY A 103 -22.82 4.65 -2.07
C GLY A 103 -21.35 4.97 -2.29
N ILE A 104 -20.79 5.91 -1.53
CA ILE A 104 -19.37 6.29 -1.66
C ILE A 104 -18.52 5.27 -0.89
N ARG A 105 -17.44 4.84 -1.50
CA ARG A 105 -16.52 3.85 -0.95
C ARG A 105 -15.16 4.48 -0.70
N ILE A 106 -14.68 4.38 0.54
CA ILE A 106 -13.30 4.71 0.92
C ILE A 106 -12.64 3.41 1.35
N ARG A 107 -11.45 3.12 0.80
CA ARG A 107 -10.72 1.88 1.08
C ARG A 107 -9.23 2.17 1.26
N PRO A 108 -8.57 1.51 2.22
CA PRO A 108 -7.14 1.67 2.42
C PRO A 108 -6.35 1.16 1.22
N ARG A 109 -5.18 1.75 1.01
CA ARG A 109 -4.15 1.20 0.10
C ARG A 109 -3.36 0.10 0.80
N ALA A 110 -2.51 -0.59 0.05
CA ALA A 110 -1.83 -1.81 0.51
C ALA A 110 -1.20 -1.67 1.91
N LEU A 111 -0.35 -0.67 2.14
CA LEU A 111 0.31 -0.48 3.44
C LEU A 111 -0.70 -0.27 4.59
N MET A 112 -1.74 0.52 4.35
CA MET A 112 -2.77 0.75 5.36
C MET A 112 -3.62 -0.49 5.60
N THR A 113 -3.82 -1.33 4.58
CA THR A 113 -4.55 -2.59 4.72
C THR A 113 -3.77 -3.59 5.58
N THR A 114 -2.47 -3.77 5.30
CA THR A 114 -1.61 -4.66 6.10
C THR A 114 -1.45 -4.15 7.52
N MET A 115 -1.28 -2.85 7.71
CA MET A 115 -1.24 -2.24 9.02
C MET A 115 -2.50 -2.52 9.84
N PHE A 116 -3.68 -2.29 9.25
CA PHE A 116 -4.97 -2.58 9.91
C PHE A 116 -5.10 -4.06 10.28
N ALA A 117 -4.76 -4.96 9.34
CA ALA A 117 -4.82 -6.39 9.58
C ALA A 117 -3.89 -6.84 10.72
N ARG A 118 -2.65 -6.34 10.73
CA ARG A 118 -1.65 -6.68 11.74
C ARG A 118 -1.98 -6.11 13.13
N LEU A 119 -2.55 -4.91 13.19
CA LEU A 119 -2.87 -4.26 14.47
C LEU A 119 -4.16 -4.76 15.11
N LEU A 120 -5.17 -5.12 14.30
CA LEU A 120 -6.53 -5.28 14.80
C LEU A 120 -7.19 -6.62 14.44
N CYS A 121 -6.66 -7.37 13.49
CA CYS A 121 -7.37 -8.53 12.94
C CYS A 121 -6.62 -9.86 13.07
N SER A 122 -5.33 -9.86 13.43
CA SER A 122 -4.55 -11.10 13.40
C SER A 122 -3.54 -11.18 14.54
N ASP A 123 -3.40 -12.37 15.13
CA ASP A 123 -2.34 -12.71 16.05
C ASP A 123 -1.04 -13.10 15.32
N VAL A 124 -1.17 -13.60 14.09
CA VAL A 124 -0.06 -13.94 13.19
C VAL A 124 -0.38 -13.43 11.80
N PHE A 125 0.56 -12.69 11.22
CA PHE A 125 0.44 -12.20 9.86
C PHE A 125 1.50 -12.82 8.95
N ILE A 126 1.07 -13.32 7.79
CA ILE A 126 1.97 -14.00 6.84
C ILE A 126 2.05 -13.20 5.54
N HIS A 127 3.26 -12.84 5.16
CA HIS A 127 3.55 -12.19 3.89
C HIS A 127 4.21 -13.13 2.89
N GLY A 128 3.98 -12.89 1.59
CA GLY A 128 4.92 -13.30 0.56
C GLY A 128 6.16 -12.41 0.58
N VAL A 129 7.23 -12.84 -0.08
CA VAL A 129 8.54 -12.13 -0.11
C VAL A 129 8.41 -10.66 -0.53
N GLY A 130 7.55 -10.36 -1.50
CA GLY A 130 7.30 -8.99 -1.95
C GLY A 130 6.65 -8.16 -0.85
N GLY A 131 5.56 -8.64 -0.25
CA GLY A 131 4.83 -7.96 0.81
C GLY A 131 5.71 -7.65 2.03
N GLY A 132 6.47 -8.65 2.51
CA GLY A 132 7.36 -8.48 3.65
C GLY A 132 8.45 -7.41 3.44
N LYS A 133 8.85 -7.16 2.20
CA LYS A 133 9.81 -6.08 1.92
C LYS A 133 9.22 -4.70 2.15
N TYR A 134 8.00 -4.43 1.63
CA TYR A 134 7.43 -3.07 1.82
C TYR A 134 6.83 -2.87 3.21
N ASP A 135 6.51 -3.94 3.92
CA ASP A 135 5.88 -3.84 5.24
C ASP A 135 6.83 -3.28 6.32
N ARG A 136 8.12 -3.22 6.03
CA ARG A 136 9.08 -2.42 6.79
C ARG A 136 8.75 -0.91 6.79
N VAL A 137 8.16 -0.40 5.70
CA VAL A 137 7.64 0.96 5.67
C VAL A 137 6.44 1.08 6.61
N THR A 138 5.58 0.05 6.62
CA THR A 138 4.43 -0.01 7.54
C THR A 138 4.88 -0.03 8.99
N ASP A 139 5.94 -0.78 9.33
CA ASP A 139 6.53 -0.80 10.67
C ASP A 139 6.98 0.59 11.11
N SER A 140 7.69 1.31 10.24
CA SER A 140 8.11 2.69 10.50
C SER A 140 6.92 3.62 10.74
N ILE A 141 5.86 3.49 9.92
CA ILE A 141 4.63 4.29 10.10
C ILE A 141 3.96 3.96 11.43
N MET A 142 3.80 2.70 11.79
CA MET A 142 3.22 2.29 13.07
C MET A 142 3.99 2.88 14.25
N HIS A 143 5.32 2.76 14.20
CA HIS A 143 6.18 3.27 15.28
C HIS A 143 6.07 4.79 15.44
N HIS A 144 6.20 5.55 14.36
CA HIS A 144 6.22 7.01 14.43
C HIS A 144 4.84 7.64 14.58
N PHE A 145 3.79 7.01 14.02
CA PHE A 145 2.44 7.58 14.07
C PHE A 145 1.69 7.19 15.33
N PHE A 146 1.75 5.91 15.74
CA PHE A 146 1.03 5.43 16.91
C PHE A 146 1.91 5.31 18.17
N GLY A 147 3.24 5.40 18.04
CA GLY A 147 4.17 5.23 19.16
C GLY A 147 4.24 3.80 19.71
N ILE A 148 3.90 2.80 18.89
CA ILE A 148 3.87 1.40 19.28
C ILE A 148 4.97 0.59 18.60
N ASN A 149 5.37 -0.51 19.24
CA ASN A 149 6.20 -1.51 18.57
C ASN A 149 5.33 -2.30 17.58
N PRO A 150 5.70 -2.34 16.29
CA PRO A 150 4.92 -3.07 15.29
C PRO A 150 4.84 -4.56 15.61
N PRO A 151 3.67 -5.21 15.48
CA PRO A 151 3.58 -6.66 15.58
C PRO A 151 4.45 -7.33 14.51
N GLU A 152 5.13 -8.41 14.87
CA GLU A 152 5.94 -9.17 13.92
C GLU A 152 5.09 -9.88 12.86
N TYR A 153 5.73 -10.25 11.76
CA TYR A 153 5.10 -11.03 10.70
C TYR A 153 6.06 -12.07 10.14
N VAL A 154 5.51 -13.12 9.56
CA VAL A 154 6.27 -14.22 8.95
C VAL A 154 6.33 -14.02 7.44
N VAL A 155 7.50 -14.21 6.84
CA VAL A 155 7.65 -14.21 5.38
C VAL A 155 7.76 -15.63 4.88
N LEU A 156 6.78 -16.05 4.05
CA LEU A 156 6.79 -17.36 3.41
C LEU A 156 6.96 -17.23 1.90
N SER A 157 7.71 -18.16 1.33
CA SER A 157 7.85 -18.32 -0.12
C SER A 157 7.62 -19.77 -0.48
N GLY A 158 6.86 -19.98 -1.55
CA GLY A 158 6.58 -21.33 -2.07
C GLY A 158 6.63 -21.34 -3.59
N THR A 159 7.04 -22.48 -4.15
CA THR A 159 6.98 -22.73 -5.59
C THR A 159 6.06 -23.92 -5.83
N LEU A 160 4.92 -23.68 -6.47
CA LEU A 160 4.03 -24.72 -6.93
C LEU A 160 4.30 -25.03 -8.41
N LYS A 161 4.69 -26.27 -8.70
CA LYS A 161 4.75 -26.77 -10.07
C LYS A 161 3.40 -27.37 -10.43
N LEU A 162 2.66 -26.72 -11.32
CA LEU A 162 1.41 -27.29 -11.82
C LEU A 162 1.70 -28.47 -12.73
N PRO A 163 0.99 -29.61 -12.59
CA PRO A 163 1.12 -30.78 -13.45
C PRO A 163 0.42 -30.54 -14.79
N LEU A 164 0.80 -29.46 -15.48
CA LEU A 164 0.30 -29.20 -16.82
C LEU A 164 1.08 -30.08 -17.79
N SER A 165 0.38 -30.90 -18.58
CA SER A 165 1.00 -31.63 -19.67
C SER A 165 1.67 -30.64 -20.61
N GLN A 166 3.00 -30.73 -20.72
CA GLN A 166 3.73 -29.94 -21.70
C GLN A 166 3.41 -30.53 -23.08
N SER A 167 2.39 -30.01 -23.71
CA SER A 167 2.22 -30.24 -25.15
C SER A 167 3.46 -29.64 -25.82
N GLY A 168 4.28 -30.53 -26.43
CA GLY A 168 5.59 -30.18 -26.99
C GLY A 168 5.53 -29.28 -28.24
N SER A 169 4.72 -28.22 -28.19
CA SER A 169 4.62 -27.25 -29.28
C SER A 169 5.89 -26.39 -29.37
N LEU A 170 6.26 -26.00 -30.57
CA LEU A 170 7.37 -25.05 -30.81
C LEU A 170 7.25 -23.80 -29.93
N ALA A 171 6.03 -23.33 -29.68
CA ALA A 171 5.75 -22.19 -28.82
C ALA A 171 6.11 -22.43 -27.35
N SER A 172 6.03 -23.69 -26.85
CA SER A 172 6.46 -24.01 -25.47
C SER A 172 7.98 -24.05 -25.37
N LYS A 173 8.67 -24.60 -26.38
CA LYS A 173 10.13 -24.59 -26.45
C LYS A 173 10.69 -23.17 -26.53
N LEU A 174 10.07 -22.30 -27.34
CA LEU A 174 10.49 -20.90 -27.45
C LEU A 174 10.31 -20.15 -26.12
N ARG A 175 9.21 -20.39 -25.40
CA ARG A 175 8.96 -19.82 -24.06
C ARG A 175 9.99 -20.29 -23.04
N SER A 176 10.35 -21.57 -23.03
CA SER A 176 11.38 -22.09 -22.11
C SER A 176 12.77 -21.50 -22.38
N ILE A 177 13.14 -21.36 -23.66
CA ILE A 177 14.42 -20.73 -24.06
C ILE A 177 14.46 -19.23 -23.67
N LYS A 178 13.37 -18.48 -23.90
CA LYS A 178 13.28 -17.07 -23.49
C LYS A 178 13.37 -16.93 -21.97
N ARG A 179 12.79 -17.86 -21.21
CA ARG A 179 12.88 -17.88 -19.75
C ARG A 179 14.30 -18.17 -19.30
N LEU A 180 14.97 -19.16 -19.90
CA LEU A 180 16.35 -19.51 -19.61
C LEU A 180 17.32 -18.35 -19.90
N LEU A 181 17.15 -17.66 -21.03
CA LEU A 181 17.92 -16.47 -21.38
C LEU A 181 17.72 -15.33 -20.37
N ARG A 182 16.49 -15.14 -19.91
CA ARG A 182 16.21 -14.16 -18.86
C ARG A 182 16.86 -14.53 -17.53
N ASP A 183 16.79 -15.79 -17.16
CA ASP A 183 17.38 -16.29 -15.91
C ASP A 183 18.92 -16.20 -15.97
N LEU A 184 19.55 -16.52 -17.10
CA LEU A 184 20.98 -16.29 -17.33
C LEU A 184 21.38 -14.81 -17.20
N LYS A 185 20.54 -13.91 -17.71
CA LYS A 185 20.83 -12.47 -17.68
C LYS A 185 20.70 -11.87 -16.26
N PHE A 186 19.73 -12.33 -15.47
CA PHE A 186 19.39 -11.70 -14.18
C PHE A 186 19.81 -12.50 -12.96
N ASN A 187 20.11 -13.81 -13.12
CA ASN A 187 20.53 -14.71 -12.05
C ASN A 187 21.66 -15.65 -12.55
N PRO A 188 22.79 -15.15 -13.05
CA PRO A 188 23.85 -15.96 -13.65
C PRO A 188 24.47 -16.94 -12.64
N ASP A 189 24.47 -16.61 -11.36
CA ASP A 189 24.98 -17.43 -10.26
C ASP A 189 24.32 -18.82 -10.17
N ARG A 190 23.10 -18.98 -10.63
CA ARG A 190 22.42 -20.29 -10.70
C ARG A 190 23.05 -21.26 -11.68
N PHE A 191 23.76 -20.74 -12.68
CA PHE A 191 24.38 -21.51 -13.76
C PHE A 191 25.88 -21.72 -13.52
N LEU A 192 26.51 -20.84 -12.74
CA LEU A 192 27.96 -20.93 -12.46
C LEU A 192 28.29 -22.08 -11.50
N ARG A 193 27.40 -22.50 -10.63
CA ARG A 193 27.62 -23.60 -9.67
C ARG A 193 27.85 -24.96 -10.32
N HIS A 194 27.47 -25.16 -11.57
CA HIS A 194 27.68 -26.39 -12.32
C HIS A 194 28.83 -26.33 -13.30
N ALA A 195 29.47 -25.17 -13.49
CA ALA A 195 30.59 -25.01 -14.40
C ALA A 195 31.96 -25.25 -13.75
N PHE A 196 31.98 -25.34 -12.39
CA PHE A 196 33.23 -25.54 -11.61
C PHE A 196 33.19 -26.81 -10.73
N ALA A 197 32.27 -27.71 -10.98
CA ALA A 197 32.23 -29.06 -10.43
C ALA A 197 32.61 -30.04 -11.57
#